data_0a4c0c415406647b9d61a18fac67cb88
#
_entry.id   0a4c0c415406647b9d61a18fac67cb88
#
_cell.length_a   1.000
_cell.length_b   1.000
_cell.length_c   1.000
_cell.angle_alpha   90.00
_cell.angle_beta   90.00
_cell.angle_gamma   90.00
#
_symmetry.space_group_name_H-M   'P 1'
#
loop_
_entity.id
_entity.type
_entity.pdbx_description
1 polymer ?
#
loop_
_entity_poly.entity_id
_entity_poly.type
_entity_poly.pdbx_seq_one_letter_code
_entity_poly.pdbx_strand_id
1 'polypeptide(L)'
;MTRGEFLKTAGSAAILAAAGDSFGGETAIGAKVDYAALQAEIDEVTPQDFKAYLDGEWDWFGLTRKAALQRLDDAFDKVLAEVKSTVVADKPAVWLVYNMGVIVKTRETCFSIDLKHRKAPEIAPLLDFALITHNHDDHYTAEFYQAMNGVGKTVISNFKDNYGANRDKGGIGGYTRAAKSFSIKDAEIRTSLTDHNGYLVDFTTAFEVHVGKYTIYHSGDCSNVAKLNPTRRPDLWIVHPYCGMKAESGIEKMKPQLTVMAHLNEFGHARDRWRWSWNDGLKAKSRAEAAGGAAIVPVWGERIV
;
A
#
# COMPACT_ATOMS: atom_id res chain seq x y z
N MET A 1 -19.83 -21.12 -10.06
CA MET A 1 -20.43 -19.76 -10.13
C MET A 1 -21.30 -19.66 -11.37
N THR A 2 -22.55 -19.30 -11.22
CA THR A 2 -23.45 -19.14 -12.35
C THR A 2 -23.30 -17.74 -12.97
N ARG A 3 -23.68 -17.59 -14.22
CA ARG A 3 -23.63 -16.33 -14.99
C ARG A 3 -24.33 -15.15 -14.29
N GLY A 4 -25.25 -15.44 -13.35
CA GLY A 4 -26.01 -14.46 -12.60
C GLY A 4 -25.27 -13.85 -11.40
N GLU A 5 -24.33 -14.57 -10.78
CA GLU A 5 -23.54 -14.08 -9.64
C GLU A 5 -22.43 -13.13 -10.12
N PHE A 6 -21.96 -13.33 -11.33
CA PHE A 6 -20.94 -12.49 -11.95
C PHE A 6 -21.44 -11.09 -12.33
N LEU A 7 -22.72 -10.99 -12.71
CA LEU A 7 -23.36 -9.69 -13.08
C LEU A 7 -23.63 -8.80 -11.86
N LYS A 8 -23.76 -9.37 -10.64
CA LYS A 8 -23.91 -8.58 -9.41
C LYS A 8 -22.64 -7.88 -8.97
N THR A 9 -21.45 -8.46 -9.26
CA THR A 9 -20.17 -7.84 -8.98
C THR A 9 -19.81 -6.72 -9.98
N ALA A 10 -20.31 -6.81 -11.21
CA ALA A 10 -20.16 -5.74 -12.20
C ALA A 10 -21.03 -4.50 -11.91
N GLY A 11 -22.12 -4.67 -11.15
CA GLY A 11 -22.99 -3.58 -10.74
C GLY A 11 -22.38 -2.57 -9.76
N SER A 12 -21.41 -2.99 -8.97
CA SER A 12 -20.74 -2.11 -7.98
C SER A 12 -19.81 -1.08 -8.63
N ALA A 13 -19.23 -1.39 -9.78
CA ALA A 13 -18.42 -0.44 -10.55
C ALA A 13 -19.29 0.66 -11.18
N ALA A 14 -20.54 0.34 -11.53
CA ALA A 14 -21.48 1.30 -12.13
C ALA A 14 -22.06 2.28 -11.08
N ILE A 15 -22.13 1.89 -9.81
CA ILE A 15 -22.63 2.76 -8.72
C ILE A 15 -21.60 3.85 -8.37
N LEU A 16 -20.31 3.60 -8.55
CA LEU A 16 -19.26 4.63 -8.41
C LEU A 16 -19.35 5.71 -9.50
N ALA A 17 -19.87 5.37 -10.68
CA ALA A 17 -20.12 6.32 -11.77
C ALA A 17 -21.40 7.16 -11.56
N ALA A 18 -22.36 6.69 -10.75
CA ALA A 18 -23.63 7.37 -10.51
C ALA A 18 -23.65 8.26 -9.23
N ALA A 19 -22.65 8.16 -8.38
CA ALA A 19 -22.56 8.94 -7.13
C ALA A 19 -21.81 10.27 -7.33
N GLY A 20 -22.17 11.03 -8.34
CA GLY A 20 -21.88 12.47 -8.46
C GLY A 20 -20.47 12.83 -8.90
N ASP A 21 -20.45 13.49 -10.00
CA ASP A 21 -19.43 14.39 -10.54
C ASP A 21 -17.95 14.10 -10.27
N SER A 22 -17.33 13.66 -11.33
CA SER A 22 -15.91 13.83 -11.66
C SER A 22 -14.89 12.92 -10.97
N PHE A 23 -15.05 11.61 -11.04
CA PHE A 23 -13.88 10.76 -11.23
C PHE A 23 -13.60 10.65 -12.75
N GLY A 24 -13.43 11.80 -13.38
CA GLY A 24 -13.07 11.94 -14.78
C GLY A 24 -11.59 11.75 -15.00
N GLY A 25 -11.13 10.55 -14.91
CA GLY A 25 -9.93 10.00 -15.51
C GLY A 25 -10.32 8.58 -15.84
N GLU A 26 -10.16 8.15 -17.07
CA GLU A 26 -10.27 6.74 -17.42
C GLU A 26 -9.31 5.95 -16.56
N THR A 27 -9.80 5.51 -15.39
CA THR A 27 -9.14 4.41 -14.69
C THR A 27 -9.24 3.24 -15.64
N ALA A 28 -8.12 2.62 -15.96
CA ALA A 28 -8.08 1.36 -16.73
C ALA A 28 -8.73 0.19 -15.93
N ILE A 29 -9.86 0.44 -15.26
CA ILE A 29 -10.72 -0.55 -14.59
C ILE A 29 -11.61 -1.22 -15.65
N GLY A 30 -11.03 -1.58 -16.80
CA GLY A 30 -11.76 -2.20 -17.90
C GLY A 30 -11.43 -3.66 -18.15
N ALA A 31 -10.28 -4.14 -17.73
CA ALA A 31 -9.93 -5.54 -17.86
C ALA A 31 -10.44 -6.30 -16.62
N LYS A 32 -11.25 -7.32 -16.86
CA LYS A 32 -11.73 -8.26 -15.86
C LYS A 32 -10.52 -8.98 -15.24
N VAL A 33 -10.16 -8.65 -14.01
CA VAL A 33 -9.09 -9.36 -13.30
C VAL A 33 -9.53 -10.79 -13.02
N ASP A 34 -8.79 -11.76 -13.52
CA ASP A 34 -8.96 -13.17 -13.16
C ASP A 34 -8.15 -13.46 -11.88
N TYR A 35 -8.74 -13.15 -10.73
CA TYR A 35 -8.10 -13.39 -9.44
C TYR A 35 -7.78 -14.86 -9.18
N ALA A 36 -8.52 -15.81 -9.80
CA ALA A 36 -8.27 -17.23 -9.61
C ALA A 36 -7.01 -17.67 -10.35
N ALA A 37 -6.84 -17.22 -11.60
CA ALA A 37 -5.62 -17.49 -12.36
C ALA A 37 -4.38 -16.84 -11.70
N LEU A 38 -4.51 -15.57 -11.27
CA LEU A 38 -3.44 -14.89 -10.53
C LEU A 38 -3.08 -15.61 -9.24
N GLN A 39 -4.08 -16.10 -8.49
CA GLN A 39 -3.83 -16.82 -7.24
C GLN A 39 -3.09 -18.13 -7.48
N ALA A 40 -3.39 -18.85 -8.56
CA ALA A 40 -2.69 -20.08 -8.92
C ALA A 40 -1.18 -19.84 -9.17
N GLU A 41 -0.83 -18.74 -9.88
CA GLU A 41 0.56 -18.36 -10.08
C GLU A 41 1.27 -17.98 -8.75
N ILE A 42 0.57 -17.27 -7.88
CA ILE A 42 1.07 -16.84 -6.57
C ILE A 42 1.32 -18.01 -5.65
N ASP A 43 0.45 -18.99 -5.69
CA ASP A 43 0.51 -20.18 -4.84
C ASP A 43 1.74 -21.08 -5.16
N GLU A 44 2.37 -20.89 -6.30
CA GLU A 44 3.62 -21.55 -6.65
C GLU A 44 4.86 -20.91 -5.99
N VAL A 45 4.76 -19.69 -5.47
CA VAL A 45 5.89 -18.95 -4.89
C VAL A 45 6.06 -19.30 -3.42
N THR A 46 7.22 -19.81 -3.05
CA THR A 46 7.62 -20.06 -1.66
C THR A 46 8.30 -18.81 -1.04
N PRO A 47 8.39 -18.72 0.30
CA PRO A 47 9.18 -17.65 0.94
C PRO A 47 10.66 -17.68 0.52
N GLN A 48 11.21 -18.87 0.22
CA GLN A 48 12.60 -19.03 -0.26
C GLN A 48 12.76 -18.45 -1.68
N ASP A 49 11.79 -18.71 -2.58
CA ASP A 49 11.78 -18.13 -3.92
C ASP A 49 11.75 -16.59 -3.83
N PHE A 50 10.93 -16.06 -2.92
CA PHE A 50 10.81 -14.63 -2.74
C PHE A 50 12.07 -14.01 -2.12
N LYS A 51 12.70 -14.71 -1.16
CA LYS A 51 13.98 -14.25 -0.62
C LYS A 51 15.04 -14.19 -1.71
N ALA A 52 15.21 -15.25 -2.51
CA ALA A 52 16.15 -15.27 -3.62
C ALA A 52 15.86 -14.15 -4.65
N TYR A 53 14.58 -13.90 -4.93
CA TYR A 53 14.16 -12.78 -5.77
C TYR A 53 14.58 -11.42 -5.19
N LEU A 54 14.40 -11.17 -3.89
CA LEU A 54 14.81 -9.92 -3.24
C LEU A 54 16.33 -9.77 -3.22
N ASP A 55 17.08 -10.85 -2.99
CA ASP A 55 18.54 -10.88 -2.95
C ASP A 55 19.18 -10.75 -4.34
N GLY A 56 18.40 -10.74 -5.42
CA GLY A 56 18.89 -10.69 -6.80
C GLY A 56 19.54 -11.99 -7.29
N GLU A 57 19.41 -13.08 -6.53
CA GLU A 57 19.96 -14.40 -6.89
C GLU A 57 19.16 -15.09 -8.01
N TRP A 58 18.02 -14.59 -8.27
CA TRP A 58 17.04 -15.09 -9.24
C TRP A 58 17.59 -15.21 -10.69
N ASP A 59 18.51 -14.33 -11.10
CA ASP A 59 19.02 -14.30 -12.48
C ASP A 59 20.19 -15.25 -12.70
N TRP A 60 20.83 -15.75 -11.62
CA TRP A 60 22.08 -16.50 -11.71
C TRP A 60 21.90 -18.01 -12.03
N PHE A 61 20.80 -18.60 -11.59
CA PHE A 61 20.65 -20.06 -11.66
C PHE A 61 19.59 -20.53 -12.65
N GLY A 62 18.92 -19.66 -13.40
CA GLY A 62 17.81 -20.07 -14.28
C GLY A 62 16.69 -20.80 -13.51
N LEU A 63 16.71 -20.66 -12.19
CA LEU A 63 15.64 -21.16 -11.32
C LEU A 63 14.35 -20.56 -11.83
N THR A 64 13.51 -21.38 -12.32
CA THR A 64 12.24 -21.13 -13.00
C THR A 64 11.64 -19.81 -12.57
N ARG A 65 11.69 -18.82 -13.46
CA ARG A 65 11.08 -17.51 -13.24
C ARG A 65 9.61 -17.74 -12.90
N LYS A 66 9.29 -17.70 -11.63
CA LYS A 66 7.91 -17.86 -11.20
C LYS A 66 7.09 -16.75 -11.83
N ALA A 67 6.01 -17.11 -12.51
CA ALA A 67 5.18 -16.14 -13.25
C ALA A 67 4.73 -14.98 -12.38
N ALA A 68 4.36 -15.24 -11.13
CA ALA A 68 3.96 -14.20 -10.18
C ALA A 68 5.10 -13.22 -9.84
N LEU A 69 6.36 -13.66 -9.73
CA LEU A 69 7.51 -12.78 -9.46
C LEU A 69 7.87 -11.93 -10.69
N GLN A 70 7.76 -12.50 -11.91
CA GLN A 70 7.90 -11.71 -13.13
C GLN A 70 6.80 -10.66 -13.25
N ARG A 71 5.57 -11.03 -12.95
CA ARG A 71 4.43 -10.11 -12.93
C ARG A 71 4.63 -8.96 -11.92
N LEU A 72 5.24 -9.26 -10.76
CA LEU A 72 5.58 -8.24 -9.77
C LEU A 72 6.61 -7.24 -10.31
N ASP A 73 7.64 -7.73 -11.02
CA ASP A 73 8.61 -6.87 -11.70
C ASP A 73 7.97 -6.00 -12.79
N ASP A 74 7.14 -6.61 -13.66
CA ASP A 74 6.46 -5.91 -14.75
C ASP A 74 5.50 -4.83 -14.18
N ALA A 75 4.84 -5.12 -13.06
CA ALA A 75 3.99 -4.18 -12.35
C ALA A 75 4.81 -2.98 -11.82
N PHE A 76 5.99 -3.23 -11.25
CA PHE A 76 6.87 -2.17 -10.79
C PHE A 76 7.38 -1.30 -11.94
N ASP A 77 7.82 -1.90 -13.03
CA ASP A 77 8.30 -1.19 -14.22
C ASP A 77 7.22 -0.30 -14.82
N LYS A 78 5.98 -0.81 -14.88
CA LYS A 78 4.80 -0.04 -15.26
C LYS A 78 4.61 1.17 -14.35
N VAL A 79 4.60 0.96 -13.03
CA VAL A 79 4.43 2.05 -12.06
C VAL A 79 5.54 3.08 -12.20
N LEU A 80 6.80 2.65 -12.33
CA LEU A 80 7.94 3.54 -12.52
C LEU A 80 7.79 4.41 -13.78
N ALA A 81 7.32 3.82 -14.89
CA ALA A 81 7.05 4.55 -16.13
C ALA A 81 5.89 5.54 -15.97
N GLU A 82 4.79 5.10 -15.33
CA GLU A 82 3.63 5.95 -15.09
C GLU A 82 3.94 7.11 -14.13
N VAL A 83 4.70 6.88 -13.06
CA VAL A 83 5.15 7.94 -12.15
C VAL A 83 5.96 9.01 -12.90
N LYS A 84 6.82 8.61 -13.84
CA LYS A 84 7.59 9.57 -14.66
C LYS A 84 6.72 10.40 -15.59
N SER A 85 5.71 9.79 -16.21
CA SER A 85 4.90 10.41 -17.27
C SER A 85 3.61 11.09 -16.77
N THR A 86 3.07 10.67 -15.61
CA THR A 86 1.81 11.22 -15.11
C THR A 86 1.96 12.67 -14.68
N VAL A 87 1.12 13.54 -15.22
CA VAL A 87 0.92 14.91 -14.75
C VAL A 87 -0.28 14.93 -13.83
N VAL A 88 -0.10 15.45 -12.61
CA VAL A 88 -1.15 15.55 -11.60
C VAL A 88 -1.63 16.99 -11.49
N ALA A 89 -2.93 17.21 -11.54
CA ALA A 89 -3.55 18.53 -11.33
C ALA A 89 -4.06 18.67 -9.88
N ASP A 90 -5.25 18.21 -9.60
CA ASP A 90 -5.95 18.47 -8.33
C ASP A 90 -5.97 17.28 -7.35
N LYS A 91 -6.12 16.07 -7.89
CA LYS A 91 -6.14 14.85 -7.06
C LYS A 91 -4.82 14.10 -7.21
N PRO A 92 -4.27 13.51 -6.14
CA PRO A 92 -3.07 12.70 -6.25
C PRO A 92 -3.31 11.47 -7.13
N ALA A 93 -2.27 11.02 -7.80
CA ALA A 93 -2.23 9.69 -8.41
C ALA A 93 -1.63 8.72 -7.39
N VAL A 94 -2.26 7.55 -7.20
CA VAL A 94 -1.85 6.54 -6.23
C VAL A 94 -1.79 5.19 -6.91
N TRP A 95 -0.67 4.48 -6.76
CA TRP A 95 -0.47 3.13 -7.28
C TRP A 95 -0.20 2.16 -6.13
N LEU A 96 -0.86 0.99 -6.16
CA LEU A 96 -0.45 -0.14 -5.33
C LEU A 96 0.73 -0.83 -6.02
N VAL A 97 1.84 -0.98 -5.30
CA VAL A 97 3.02 -1.69 -5.81
C VAL A 97 2.98 -3.15 -5.41
N TYR A 98 3.04 -3.41 -4.10
CA TYR A 98 3.07 -4.74 -3.53
C TYR A 98 2.68 -4.67 -2.05
N ASN A 99 2.01 -5.70 -1.54
CA ASN A 99 1.61 -5.82 -0.14
C ASN A 99 0.80 -4.58 0.33
N MET A 100 1.34 -3.75 1.19
CA MET A 100 0.79 -2.44 1.55
C MET A 100 1.51 -1.27 0.89
N GLY A 101 2.52 -1.56 0.06
CA GLY A 101 3.36 -0.57 -0.57
C GLY A 101 2.64 0.26 -1.63
N VAL A 102 2.58 1.56 -1.43
CA VAL A 102 2.00 2.50 -2.40
C VAL A 102 2.98 3.59 -2.78
N ILE A 103 2.84 4.08 -4.01
CA ILE A 103 3.48 5.31 -4.48
C ILE A 103 2.38 6.34 -4.71
N VAL A 104 2.63 7.55 -4.24
CA VAL A 104 1.72 8.69 -4.38
C VAL A 104 2.43 9.80 -5.11
N LYS A 105 1.82 10.33 -6.15
CA LYS A 105 2.29 11.52 -6.85
C LYS A 105 1.25 12.61 -6.78
N THR A 106 1.66 13.78 -6.35
CA THR A 106 0.88 15.00 -6.32
C THR A 106 1.38 15.96 -7.41
N ARG A 107 0.89 17.17 -7.42
CA ARG A 107 1.42 18.21 -8.32
C ARG A 107 2.88 18.57 -8.03
N GLU A 108 3.29 18.55 -6.76
CA GLU A 108 4.59 19.04 -6.31
C GLU A 108 5.45 17.96 -5.64
N THR A 109 4.83 16.87 -5.19
CA THR A 109 5.48 15.85 -4.36
C THR A 109 5.28 14.46 -4.95
N CYS A 110 6.31 13.61 -4.82
CA CYS A 110 6.21 12.17 -5.04
C CYS A 110 6.75 11.45 -3.79
N PHE A 111 6.00 10.51 -3.25
CA PHE A 111 6.41 9.78 -2.05
C PHE A 111 5.90 8.34 -2.05
N SER A 112 6.46 7.52 -1.18
CA SER A 112 6.00 6.15 -0.97
C SER A 112 5.58 5.91 0.48
N ILE A 113 4.72 4.92 0.68
CA ILE A 113 4.40 4.35 2.00
C ILE A 113 4.61 2.85 1.90
N ASP A 114 5.37 2.25 2.84
CA ASP A 114 5.65 0.81 2.95
C ASP A 114 6.11 0.14 1.65
N LEU A 115 7.02 0.78 0.93
CA LEU A 115 7.49 0.30 -0.37
C LEU A 115 8.50 -0.84 -0.21
N LYS A 116 8.05 -2.07 -0.47
CA LYS A 116 8.87 -3.28 -0.54
C LYS A 116 8.90 -3.82 -1.96
N HIS A 117 10.06 -3.79 -2.59
CA HIS A 117 10.31 -4.39 -3.91
C HIS A 117 11.81 -4.44 -4.17
N ARG A 118 12.32 -5.47 -4.89
CA ARG A 118 13.76 -5.56 -5.22
C ARG A 118 14.27 -4.36 -6.04
N LYS A 119 13.42 -3.79 -6.89
CA LYS A 119 13.73 -2.60 -7.69
C LYS A 119 13.37 -1.28 -6.98
N ALA A 120 12.91 -1.30 -5.73
CA ALA A 120 12.55 -0.07 -5.02
C ALA A 120 13.67 0.97 -4.97
N PRO A 121 14.96 0.62 -4.91
CA PRO A 121 16.06 1.58 -5.06
C PRO A 121 16.00 2.45 -6.32
N GLU A 122 15.48 1.94 -7.43
CA GLU A 122 15.43 2.66 -8.71
C GLU A 122 14.48 3.87 -8.70
N ILE A 123 13.45 3.86 -7.85
CA ILE A 123 12.51 4.97 -7.74
C ILE A 123 12.97 6.03 -6.73
N ALA A 124 13.92 5.73 -5.83
CA ALA A 124 14.35 6.63 -4.77
C ALA A 124 14.73 8.05 -5.28
N PRO A 125 15.41 8.22 -6.44
CA PRO A 125 15.70 9.56 -6.97
C PRO A 125 14.46 10.39 -7.32
N LEU A 126 13.32 9.74 -7.62
CA LEU A 126 12.07 10.38 -8.00
C LEU A 126 11.21 10.76 -6.78
N LEU A 127 11.49 10.16 -5.62
CA LEU A 127 10.74 10.41 -4.41
C LEU A 127 11.27 11.66 -3.69
N ASP A 128 10.40 12.37 -3.02
CA ASP A 128 10.76 13.45 -2.10
C ASP A 128 10.96 12.93 -0.68
N PHE A 129 10.18 11.94 -0.29
CA PHE A 129 10.31 11.24 0.99
C PHE A 129 9.68 9.85 0.92
N ALA A 130 9.94 9.04 1.94
CA ALA A 130 9.30 7.75 2.14
C ALA A 130 8.75 7.65 3.57
N LEU A 131 7.64 6.94 3.73
CA LEU A 131 6.99 6.64 5.01
C LEU A 131 7.05 5.13 5.23
N ILE A 132 7.42 4.70 6.45
CA ILE A 132 7.45 3.28 6.81
C ILE A 132 6.70 3.12 8.13
N THR A 133 5.64 2.32 8.11
CA THR A 133 4.72 2.19 9.24
C THR A 133 5.34 1.49 10.44
N HIS A 134 6.16 0.47 10.22
CA HIS A 134 6.87 -0.27 11.25
C HIS A 134 8.03 -1.11 10.66
N ASN A 135 8.79 -1.78 11.52
CA ASN A 135 10.04 -2.45 11.15
C ASN A 135 9.89 -3.93 10.78
N HIS A 136 8.72 -4.39 10.40
CA HIS A 136 8.59 -5.71 9.81
C HIS A 136 9.14 -5.71 8.38
N ASP A 137 9.77 -6.80 8.00
CA ASP A 137 10.50 -6.94 6.75
C ASP A 137 9.58 -7.03 5.52
N ASP A 138 8.28 -7.14 5.71
CA ASP A 138 7.27 -7.11 4.65
C ASP A 138 6.77 -5.70 4.28
N HIS A 139 7.27 -4.65 4.96
CA HIS A 139 6.90 -3.25 4.71
C HIS A 139 8.01 -2.41 4.05
N TYR A 140 9.26 -2.88 4.04
CA TYR A 140 10.37 -2.18 3.39
C TYR A 140 11.53 -3.14 3.07
N THR A 141 12.52 -2.67 2.32
CA THR A 141 13.81 -3.32 2.18
C THR A 141 14.93 -2.41 2.68
N ALA A 142 16.01 -3.01 3.17
CA ALA A 142 17.19 -2.27 3.62
C ALA A 142 17.82 -1.49 2.46
N GLU A 143 17.83 -2.08 1.27
CA GLU A 143 18.37 -1.51 0.03
C GLU A 143 17.61 -0.26 -0.37
N PHE A 144 16.27 -0.27 -0.27
CA PHE A 144 15.46 0.92 -0.52
C PHE A 144 15.74 2.02 0.49
N TYR A 145 15.80 1.66 1.78
CA TYR A 145 16.12 2.61 2.83
C TYR A 145 17.50 3.27 2.59
N GLN A 146 18.51 2.47 2.25
CA GLN A 146 19.86 2.97 1.92
C GLN A 146 19.86 3.85 0.67
N ALA A 147 19.10 3.48 -0.37
CA ALA A 147 18.99 4.27 -1.59
C ALA A 147 18.38 5.65 -1.33
N MET A 148 17.30 5.72 -0.52
CA MET A 148 16.71 7.01 -0.11
C MET A 148 17.74 7.92 0.57
N ASN A 149 18.57 7.35 1.44
CA ASN A 149 19.65 8.11 2.07
C ASN A 149 20.76 8.50 1.11
N GLY A 150 21.19 7.59 0.25
CA GLY A 150 22.22 7.84 -0.74
C GLY A 150 21.89 9.03 -1.63
N VAL A 151 20.59 9.25 -1.89
CA VAL A 151 20.11 10.43 -2.63
C VAL A 151 19.68 11.60 -1.73
N GLY A 152 19.96 11.52 -0.42
CA GLY A 152 19.67 12.60 0.53
C GLY A 152 18.20 12.83 0.83
N LYS A 153 17.34 11.83 0.60
CA LYS A 153 15.89 11.94 0.81
C LYS A 153 15.48 11.50 2.21
N THR A 154 14.40 12.07 2.70
CA THR A 154 13.87 11.81 4.04
C THR A 154 13.11 10.50 4.09
N VAL A 155 13.34 9.70 5.14
CA VAL A 155 12.50 8.58 5.54
C VAL A 155 11.93 8.84 6.91
N ILE A 156 10.59 8.76 7.05
CA ILE A 156 9.88 8.90 8.33
C ILE A 156 9.41 7.52 8.76
N SER A 157 9.87 7.07 9.93
CA SER A 157 9.54 5.76 10.50
C SER A 157 9.41 5.85 12.02
N ASN A 158 8.86 4.80 12.64
CA ASN A 158 8.77 4.69 14.11
C ASN A 158 9.91 3.85 14.73
N PHE A 159 10.88 3.47 13.95
CA PHE A 159 12.04 2.69 14.38
C PHE A 159 13.34 3.35 13.94
N LYS A 160 14.40 3.03 14.68
CA LYS A 160 15.75 3.43 14.30
C LYS A 160 16.29 2.42 13.30
N ASP A 161 16.73 2.93 12.16
CA ASP A 161 17.41 2.11 11.20
C ASP A 161 18.79 1.69 11.70
N ASN A 162 19.07 0.39 11.65
CA ASN A 162 20.39 -0.16 11.96
C ASN A 162 21.43 0.09 10.83
N TYR A 163 20.99 0.53 9.67
CA TYR A 163 21.83 0.74 8.48
C TYR A 163 22.44 2.15 8.41
N GLY A 164 22.33 2.93 9.46
CA GLY A 164 23.05 4.20 9.62
C GLY A 164 22.43 5.41 8.92
N ALA A 165 21.30 5.22 8.32
CA ALA A 165 20.73 6.13 7.37
C ALA A 165 20.23 7.46 7.90
N ASN A 166 19.52 7.51 8.98
CA ASN A 166 18.93 8.72 9.53
C ASN A 166 19.30 8.96 10.99
N ARG A 167 20.40 8.37 11.44
CA ARG A 167 20.79 8.41 12.85
C ARG A 167 20.94 9.82 13.40
N ASP A 168 21.37 10.76 12.59
CA ASP A 168 21.90 12.04 13.08
C ASP A 168 21.34 13.27 12.36
N LYS A 169 20.51 13.10 11.35
CA LYS A 169 19.86 14.23 10.71
C LYS A 169 18.59 14.55 11.51
N GLY A 170 18.78 15.33 12.58
CA GLY A 170 17.69 15.94 13.34
C GLY A 170 16.83 16.82 12.44
N GLY A 171 16.04 16.22 11.60
CA GLY A 171 15.17 16.86 10.64
C GLY A 171 13.85 16.14 10.55
N ILE A 172 13.10 16.53 9.55
CA ILE A 172 11.92 15.82 9.10
C ILE A 172 12.41 14.45 8.64
N GLY A 173 12.34 13.51 9.43
CA GLY A 173 12.84 12.20 9.11
C GLY A 173 13.40 11.54 10.31
N GLY A 174 13.39 10.29 10.26
CA GLY A 174 13.88 9.48 11.31
C GLY A 174 12.78 9.07 12.28
N TYR A 175 13.27 8.61 13.38
CA TYR A 175 12.50 7.93 14.39
C TYR A 175 11.48 8.82 15.08
N THR A 176 10.22 8.43 15.08
CA THR A 176 9.20 9.03 15.92
C THR A 176 8.25 7.98 16.48
N ARG A 177 8.24 7.84 17.81
CA ARG A 177 7.26 7.08 18.57
C ARG A 177 6.24 8.00 19.25
N ALA A 178 5.93 9.12 18.64
CA ALA A 178 4.92 10.04 19.15
C ALA A 178 4.09 10.54 17.98
N ALA A 179 2.88 10.96 18.25
CA ALA A 179 2.09 11.71 17.27
C ALA A 179 2.85 12.98 16.90
N LYS A 180 3.13 13.16 15.62
CA LYS A 180 3.84 14.32 15.08
C LYS A 180 3.21 14.77 13.78
N SER A 181 3.51 16.00 13.41
CA SER A 181 3.16 16.55 12.11
C SER A 181 4.41 17.01 11.38
N PHE A 182 4.43 16.82 10.08
CA PHE A 182 5.50 17.24 9.18
C PHE A 182 4.89 17.88 7.96
N SER A 183 5.62 18.78 7.32
CA SER A 183 5.23 19.39 6.05
C SER A 183 6.38 19.25 5.06
N ILE A 184 6.13 18.63 3.92
CA ILE A 184 7.10 18.49 2.83
C ILE A 184 6.40 18.91 1.54
N LYS A 185 6.79 20.06 1.00
CA LYS A 185 6.15 20.70 -0.18
C LYS A 185 4.62 20.83 0.06
N ASP A 186 3.80 20.23 -0.80
CA ASP A 186 2.32 20.25 -0.72
C ASP A 186 1.71 19.12 0.14
N ALA A 187 2.54 18.30 0.78
CA ALA A 187 2.09 17.22 1.65
C ALA A 187 2.20 17.58 3.14
N GLU A 188 1.08 17.53 3.86
CA GLU A 188 1.02 17.60 5.32
C GLU A 188 0.86 16.17 5.87
N ILE A 189 1.83 15.70 6.64
CA ILE A 189 1.90 14.34 7.17
C ILE A 189 1.65 14.37 8.66
N ARG A 190 0.73 13.54 9.13
CA ARG A 190 0.47 13.33 10.57
C ARG A 190 0.68 11.87 10.89
N THR A 191 1.35 11.62 12.02
CA THR A 191 1.58 10.26 12.54
C THR A 191 0.72 10.00 13.76
N SER A 192 0.21 8.78 13.88
CA SER A 192 -0.41 8.29 15.11
C SER A 192 0.04 6.86 15.37
N LEU A 193 0.24 6.50 16.64
CA LEU A 193 0.63 5.15 17.00
C LEU A 193 -0.57 4.24 17.08
N THR A 194 -0.43 3.04 16.56
CA THR A 194 -1.44 1.99 16.57
C THR A 194 -0.86 0.67 17.08
N ASP A 195 -1.74 -0.27 17.45
CA ASP A 195 -1.34 -1.58 17.93
C ASP A 195 -1.23 -2.57 16.78
N HIS A 196 -0.35 -3.57 16.93
CA HIS A 196 -0.17 -4.65 15.98
C HIS A 196 -0.50 -6.00 16.67
N ASN A 197 -1.29 -6.85 16.01
CA ASN A 197 -1.66 -8.19 16.47
C ASN A 197 -2.26 -8.26 17.89
N GLY A 198 -2.77 -7.17 18.42
CA GLY A 198 -3.43 -7.11 19.73
C GLY A 198 -2.52 -7.17 20.95
N TYR A 199 -1.22 -7.46 20.78
CA TYR A 199 -0.26 -7.52 21.88
C TYR A 199 0.96 -6.59 21.71
N LEU A 200 1.23 -6.12 20.52
CA LEU A 200 2.29 -5.12 20.27
C LEU A 200 1.67 -3.71 20.33
N VAL A 201 1.62 -3.16 21.53
CA VAL A 201 1.04 -1.83 21.79
C VAL A 201 1.95 -0.74 21.22
N ASP A 202 1.35 0.23 20.50
CA ASP A 202 2.05 1.36 19.88
C ASP A 202 3.21 0.95 18.95
N PHE A 203 3.09 -0.20 18.32
CA PHE A 203 4.13 -0.76 17.48
C PHE A 203 4.11 -0.24 16.04
N THR A 204 2.93 0.02 15.51
CA THR A 204 2.73 0.51 14.13
C THR A 204 2.39 1.99 14.12
N THR A 205 2.85 2.70 13.11
CA THR A 205 2.47 4.09 12.85
C THR A 205 1.44 4.14 11.73
N ALA A 206 0.29 4.73 11.99
CA ALA A 206 -0.61 5.15 10.93
C ALA A 206 -0.19 6.53 10.41
N PHE A 207 -0.22 6.69 9.10
CA PHE A 207 0.05 7.95 8.41
C PHE A 207 -1.24 8.53 7.86
N GLU A 208 -1.53 9.78 8.23
CA GLU A 208 -2.54 10.62 7.60
C GLU A 208 -1.81 11.67 6.77
N VAL A 209 -2.00 11.63 5.46
CA VAL A 209 -1.33 12.55 4.52
C VAL A 209 -2.39 13.40 3.83
N HIS A 210 -2.29 14.71 4.04
CA HIS A 210 -3.15 15.69 3.36
C HIS A 210 -2.40 16.31 2.18
N VAL A 211 -3.02 16.27 1.02
CA VAL A 211 -2.58 16.92 -0.20
C VAL A 211 -3.71 17.86 -0.65
N GLY A 212 -3.62 19.13 -0.30
CA GLY A 212 -4.73 20.05 -0.46
C GLY A 212 -5.97 19.58 0.30
N LYS A 213 -7.05 19.28 -0.43
CA LYS A 213 -8.30 18.79 0.16
C LYS A 213 -8.35 17.25 0.25
N TYR A 214 -7.44 16.55 -0.41
CA TYR A 214 -7.42 15.09 -0.46
C TYR A 214 -6.69 14.50 0.75
N THR A 215 -7.29 13.51 1.38
CA THR A 215 -6.75 12.85 2.57
C THR A 215 -6.52 11.37 2.30
N ILE A 216 -5.25 10.94 2.40
CA ILE A 216 -4.84 9.54 2.38
C ILE A 216 -4.60 9.10 3.82
N TYR A 217 -5.22 8.01 4.24
CA TYR A 217 -4.97 7.38 5.53
C TYR A 217 -4.44 5.97 5.32
N HIS A 218 -3.21 5.73 5.75
CA HIS A 218 -2.57 4.43 5.69
C HIS A 218 -2.41 3.91 7.11
N SER A 219 -3.18 2.88 7.47
CA SER A 219 -3.21 2.40 8.86
C SER A 219 -2.08 1.43 9.22
N GLY A 220 -1.23 1.03 8.23
CA GLY A 220 -0.30 -0.07 8.43
C GLY A 220 -1.02 -1.30 8.96
N ASP A 221 -0.32 -2.12 9.70
CA ASP A 221 -0.84 -3.33 10.34
C ASP A 221 -1.57 -3.05 11.65
N CYS A 222 -2.49 -2.09 11.60
CA CYS A 222 -3.29 -1.74 12.76
C CYS A 222 -4.25 -2.86 13.16
N SER A 223 -4.17 -3.31 14.41
CA SER A 223 -5.07 -4.31 14.98
C SER A 223 -6.18 -3.71 15.85
N ASN A 224 -6.14 -2.42 16.13
CA ASN A 224 -7.04 -1.75 17.09
C ASN A 224 -7.79 -0.59 16.46
N VAL A 225 -9.07 -0.79 16.13
CA VAL A 225 -9.92 0.25 15.54
C VAL A 225 -10.04 1.51 16.42
N ALA A 226 -9.93 1.38 17.75
CA ALA A 226 -10.03 2.52 18.66
C ALA A 226 -8.90 3.54 18.41
N LYS A 227 -7.74 3.09 17.92
CA LYS A 227 -6.57 3.93 17.62
C LYS A 227 -6.58 4.57 16.21
N LEU A 228 -7.55 4.24 15.36
CA LEU A 228 -7.74 4.92 14.08
C LEU A 228 -8.38 6.29 14.31
N ASN A 229 -7.61 7.36 14.28
CA ASN A 229 -8.08 8.71 14.61
C ASN A 229 -7.62 9.74 13.56
N PRO A 230 -8.08 9.63 12.29
CA PRO A 230 -7.79 10.66 11.30
C PRO A 230 -8.44 11.99 11.71
N THR A 231 -7.79 13.09 11.38
CA THR A 231 -8.31 14.45 11.69
C THR A 231 -9.34 14.93 10.68
N ARG A 232 -9.33 14.31 9.50
CA ARG A 232 -10.31 14.52 8.43
C ARG A 232 -10.86 13.17 7.99
N ARG A 233 -12.05 13.17 7.41
CA ARG A 233 -12.58 11.98 6.74
C ARG A 233 -11.62 11.57 5.62
N PRO A 234 -11.10 10.33 5.61
CA PRO A 234 -10.22 9.90 4.53
C PRO A 234 -10.94 9.83 3.18
N ASP A 235 -10.32 10.38 2.14
CA ASP A 235 -10.73 10.11 0.76
C ASP A 235 -10.27 8.71 0.34
N LEU A 236 -9.09 8.31 0.80
CA LEU A 236 -8.52 6.98 0.57
C LEU A 236 -8.03 6.40 1.88
N TRP A 237 -8.50 5.19 2.23
CA TRP A 237 -7.97 4.41 3.35
C TRP A 237 -7.33 3.12 2.85
N ILE A 238 -6.06 2.91 3.18
CA ILE A 238 -5.30 1.69 2.88
C ILE A 238 -5.23 0.87 4.16
N VAL A 239 -5.72 -0.38 4.12
CA VAL A 239 -5.89 -1.21 5.31
C VAL A 239 -5.44 -2.64 5.09
N HIS A 240 -4.80 -3.22 6.12
CA HIS A 240 -4.65 -4.66 6.29
C HIS A 240 -5.91 -5.24 6.93
N PRO A 241 -6.78 -5.97 6.19
CA PRO A 241 -8.10 -6.37 6.69
C PRO A 241 -8.07 -7.55 7.67
N TYR A 242 -6.88 -8.11 7.96
CA TYR A 242 -6.71 -9.33 8.75
C TYR A 242 -5.69 -9.21 9.88
N CYS A 243 -5.19 -8.02 10.19
CA CYS A 243 -4.24 -7.79 11.29
C CYS A 243 -4.91 -7.73 12.69
N GLY A 244 -6.03 -8.39 12.89
CA GLY A 244 -6.78 -8.39 14.15
C GLY A 244 -7.93 -7.38 14.19
N MET A 245 -7.88 -6.33 13.40
CA MET A 245 -8.97 -5.39 13.20
C MET A 245 -9.85 -5.85 12.03
N LYS A 246 -11.15 -5.63 12.14
CA LYS A 246 -12.10 -5.81 11.04
C LYS A 246 -12.21 -4.49 10.26
N ALA A 247 -12.04 -4.53 8.94
CA ALA A 247 -12.12 -3.34 8.09
C ALA A 247 -13.48 -2.64 8.20
N GLU A 248 -14.57 -3.40 8.32
CA GLU A 248 -15.92 -2.87 8.51
C GLU A 248 -16.04 -1.96 9.73
N SER A 249 -15.39 -2.28 10.84
CA SER A 249 -15.41 -1.42 12.05
C SER A 249 -14.65 -0.10 11.83
N GLY A 250 -13.58 -0.13 11.02
CA GLY A 250 -12.89 1.08 10.61
C GLY A 250 -13.74 1.96 9.69
N ILE A 251 -14.51 1.34 8.79
CA ILE A 251 -15.46 2.03 7.90
C ILE A 251 -16.56 2.73 8.71
N GLU A 252 -17.16 2.03 9.65
CA GLU A 252 -18.19 2.60 10.54
C GLU A 252 -17.66 3.83 11.31
N LYS A 253 -16.39 3.76 11.76
CA LYS A 253 -15.77 4.82 12.54
C LYS A 253 -15.36 6.02 11.69
N MET A 254 -14.63 5.79 10.60
CA MET A 254 -13.97 6.86 9.83
C MET A 254 -14.75 7.28 8.59
N LYS A 255 -15.63 6.41 8.07
CA LYS A 255 -16.46 6.61 6.87
C LYS A 255 -15.61 7.04 5.66
N PRO A 256 -14.53 6.33 5.30
CA PRO A 256 -13.67 6.72 4.18
C PRO A 256 -14.48 6.76 2.87
N GLN A 257 -14.03 7.56 1.88
CA GLN A 257 -14.70 7.56 0.57
C GLN A 257 -14.38 6.28 -0.21
N LEU A 258 -13.12 5.83 -0.14
CA LEU A 258 -12.67 4.58 -0.76
C LEU A 258 -11.75 3.83 0.20
N THR A 259 -11.97 2.52 0.34
CA THR A 259 -11.11 1.61 1.12
C THR A 259 -10.36 0.67 0.20
N VAL A 260 -9.06 0.57 0.38
CA VAL A 260 -8.18 -0.35 -0.35
C VAL A 260 -7.83 -1.52 0.56
N MET A 261 -8.27 -2.73 0.19
CA MET A 261 -7.87 -3.96 0.87
C MET A 261 -6.47 -4.33 0.40
N ALA A 262 -5.49 -4.08 1.24
CA ALA A 262 -4.07 -4.33 1.00
C ALA A 262 -3.55 -5.48 1.88
N HIS A 263 -2.24 -5.71 1.91
CA HIS A 263 -1.60 -6.82 2.63
C HIS A 263 -2.10 -8.20 2.16
N LEU A 264 -2.20 -8.34 0.86
CA LEU A 264 -2.62 -9.58 0.22
C LEU A 264 -1.44 -10.21 -0.53
N ASN A 265 -1.34 -11.54 -0.44
CA ASN A 265 -0.31 -12.31 -1.13
C ASN A 265 1.13 -11.86 -0.82
N GLU A 266 1.41 -11.54 0.44
CA GLU A 266 2.77 -11.28 0.88
C GLU A 266 3.61 -12.55 0.81
N PHE A 267 4.64 -12.57 -0.04
CA PHE A 267 5.41 -13.76 -0.38
C PHE A 267 6.40 -14.20 0.70
N GLY A 268 6.82 -13.30 1.59
CA GLY A 268 7.68 -13.65 2.74
C GLY A 268 6.96 -14.51 3.77
N HIS A 269 5.63 -14.48 3.80
CA HIS A 269 4.83 -15.32 4.66
C HIS A 269 4.59 -16.71 4.05
N ALA A 270 4.52 -17.73 4.89
CA ALA A 270 4.13 -19.05 4.46
C ALA A 270 2.64 -19.08 4.05
N ARG A 271 2.33 -19.92 3.04
CA ARG A 271 0.98 -20.00 2.46
C ARG A 271 -0.11 -20.33 3.48
N ASP A 272 0.20 -21.12 4.50
CA ASP A 272 -0.69 -21.53 5.57
C ASP A 272 -0.70 -20.56 6.77
N ARG A 273 0.12 -19.49 6.72
CA ARG A 273 0.26 -18.52 7.80
C ARG A 273 0.46 -17.11 7.26
N TRP A 274 -0.52 -16.24 7.51
CA TRP A 274 -0.48 -14.80 7.27
C TRP A 274 -0.35 -14.35 5.80
N ARG A 275 -0.28 -15.29 4.84
CA ARG A 275 -0.39 -14.97 3.41
C ARG A 275 -1.86 -14.97 3.01
N TRP A 276 -2.51 -13.83 3.13
CA TRP A 276 -3.91 -13.64 2.76
C TRP A 276 -4.07 -13.61 1.24
N SER A 277 -5.02 -14.36 0.71
CA SER A 277 -5.24 -14.50 -0.73
C SER A 277 -6.07 -13.35 -1.32
N TRP A 278 -6.10 -13.26 -2.64
CA TRP A 278 -7.06 -12.37 -3.33
C TRP A 278 -8.51 -12.68 -2.93
N ASN A 279 -8.85 -13.95 -2.76
CA ASN A 279 -10.19 -14.36 -2.33
C ASN A 279 -10.51 -13.85 -0.91
N ASP A 280 -9.54 -13.79 -0.03
CA ASP A 280 -9.73 -13.19 1.30
C ASP A 280 -9.92 -11.68 1.18
N GLY A 281 -9.16 -11.01 0.32
CA GLY A 281 -9.37 -9.60 -0.02
C GLY A 281 -10.79 -9.33 -0.54
N LEU A 282 -11.31 -10.17 -1.44
CA LEU A 282 -12.69 -10.07 -1.95
C LEU A 282 -13.75 -10.30 -0.86
N LYS A 283 -13.52 -11.22 0.08
CA LYS A 283 -14.38 -11.39 1.25
C LYS A 283 -14.38 -10.16 2.15
N ALA A 284 -13.18 -9.58 2.40
CA ALA A 284 -13.06 -8.35 3.18
C ALA A 284 -13.77 -7.18 2.49
N LYS A 285 -13.61 -7.02 1.17
CA LYS A 285 -14.35 -6.05 0.36
C LYS A 285 -15.86 -6.21 0.51
N SER A 286 -16.37 -7.43 0.39
CA SER A 286 -17.81 -7.68 0.52
C SER A 286 -18.36 -7.29 1.90
N ARG A 287 -17.59 -7.55 2.98
CA ARG A 287 -17.98 -7.11 4.33
C ARG A 287 -17.94 -5.59 4.47
N ALA A 288 -16.94 -4.95 3.89
CA ALA A 288 -16.81 -3.50 3.88
C ALA A 288 -17.98 -2.82 3.15
N GLU A 289 -18.41 -3.37 2.03
CA GLU A 289 -19.56 -2.88 1.25
C GLU A 289 -20.87 -3.10 2.01
N ALA A 290 -21.02 -4.23 2.72
CA ALA A 290 -22.16 -4.48 3.58
C ALA A 290 -22.24 -3.50 4.78
N ALA A 291 -21.11 -2.96 5.22
CA ALA A 291 -21.03 -1.89 6.22
C ALA A 291 -21.22 -0.48 5.65
N GLY A 292 -21.60 -0.37 4.36
CA GLY A 292 -21.88 0.90 3.70
C GLY A 292 -20.64 1.63 3.18
N GLY A 293 -19.47 0.99 3.12
CA GLY A 293 -18.24 1.56 2.54
C GLY A 293 -18.08 1.19 1.07
N ALA A 294 -17.37 2.04 0.30
CA ALA A 294 -16.82 1.65 -0.99
C ALA A 294 -15.45 0.98 -0.78
N ALA A 295 -15.22 -0.17 -1.41
CA ALA A 295 -13.98 -0.90 -1.25
C ALA A 295 -13.49 -1.55 -2.54
N ILE A 296 -12.17 -1.61 -2.72
CA ILE A 296 -11.51 -2.28 -3.84
C ILE A 296 -10.42 -3.24 -3.35
N VAL A 297 -10.11 -4.20 -4.21
CA VAL A 297 -8.99 -5.13 -4.07
C VAL A 297 -8.12 -4.94 -5.31
N PRO A 298 -7.16 -4.02 -5.28
CA PRO A 298 -6.32 -3.75 -6.44
C PRO A 298 -5.29 -4.85 -6.64
N VAL A 299 -4.86 -5.06 -7.88
CA VAL A 299 -3.70 -5.88 -8.20
C VAL A 299 -2.43 -5.04 -8.21
N TRP A 300 -1.28 -5.70 -8.18
CA TRP A 300 0.02 -5.02 -8.23
C TRP A 300 0.17 -4.15 -9.49
N GLY A 301 0.71 -2.97 -9.33
CA GLY A 301 0.88 -1.99 -10.39
C GLY A 301 -0.41 -1.28 -10.82
N GLU A 302 -1.52 -1.52 -10.13
CA GLU A 302 -2.78 -0.82 -10.43
C GLU A 302 -2.76 0.61 -9.90
N ARG A 303 -3.19 1.54 -10.75
CA ARG A 303 -3.46 2.91 -10.33
C ARG A 303 -4.83 2.97 -9.67
N ILE A 304 -4.86 3.36 -8.40
CA ILE A 304 -6.05 3.39 -7.54
C ILE A 304 -6.83 4.70 -7.72
N VAL A 305 -6.09 5.81 -7.90
CA VAL A 305 -6.63 7.17 -8.03
C VAL A 305 -5.98 7.87 -9.20
#